data_95c0df3354a07eb24f804ce749946140
#
_entry.id   95c0df3354a07eb24f804ce749946140
#
_cell.length_a   1.000
_cell.length_b   1.000
_cell.length_c   1.000
_cell.angle_alpha   90.00
_cell.angle_beta   90.00
_cell.angle_gamma   90.00
#
_symmetry.space_group_name_H-M   'P 1'
#
loop_
_entity.id
_entity.type
_entity.pdbx_description
1 polymer ?
#
loop_
_entity_poly.entity_id
_entity_poly.type
_entity_poly.pdbx_seq_one_letter_code
_entity_poly.pdbx_strand_id
1 'polypeptide(L)'
;MQRILFSFLLFSTCSFFDVNAQNFYQRDTIQVIEIFFSFTNWDAQLDANEATETYIYADSVRINGVSYDSCGVRYKGNSSYNPSNQKNPLRIELNTIKNNQDYNGITDIKLSNCYKDPSMIREILSYQVLEQYMDCPRSNFARVFINGQYRGVYTNNEAISDDFNQAHYYHSNDTYFKCNPVGGAGPGGGTSPDLKYLGADSSAYFNGYELQSDFGWNRMVALCNTLNNDFQNIEGLLDIDRAIWMLAFNNVLVNLDSYSGAFRQNYYLSWDANGRFVPTVWDVNMSFGGFPGGTGSGTFTPSALDPFSNSTSINHPLIKQIMANPLYKRMYMAHVRTMVQEMFASGQYETWAQSLMTLADSSIQADPYKFYTYSQFLNGLTTAVTGGGPGGGGSIPGIKALMDARAQFFSTNAAYLLQAPSINAYGASSTPLIYGSTVNINTTCANETTVYLGYRGNHQLKFNRVQMYDDGAHNDGAAGDHIYGVTVPVDGLTFEYYIYAENANAGLFSPARAEHEFHTLAVTFPAPAVGSLLINEVLASNDSLLFDLNGEDEDWIELVNTTNTPIDLAGFYLSDDPLNLMAWAFPAGTSIPANGYLLVWADNDVSQVGLHANFKLSAGGEY
;
A
#
# COMPACT_ATOMS: atom_id res chain seq x y z
N MET A 1 -50.35 23.55 -0.33
CA MET A 1 -48.94 23.93 -0.56
C MET A 1 -48.09 23.27 0.53
N GLN A 2 -47.66 22.06 0.29
CA GLN A 2 -46.73 21.38 1.18
C GLN A 2 -45.32 21.52 0.57
N ARG A 3 -44.41 22.10 1.34
CA ARG A 3 -43.01 22.18 1.00
C ARG A 3 -42.36 20.87 1.41
N ILE A 4 -41.86 20.12 0.46
CA ILE A 4 -41.01 18.93 0.70
C ILE A 4 -39.59 19.43 0.88
N LEU A 5 -39.04 19.21 2.07
CA LEU A 5 -37.63 19.42 2.39
C LEU A 5 -36.87 18.19 1.92
N PHE A 6 -35.99 18.33 0.93
CA PHE A 6 -35.01 17.32 0.60
C PHE A 6 -33.81 17.49 1.54
N SER A 7 -33.61 16.51 2.42
CA SER A 7 -32.38 16.38 3.18
C SER A 7 -31.32 15.69 2.30
N PHE A 8 -30.26 16.41 1.96
CA PHE A 8 -29.06 15.80 1.38
C PHE A 8 -28.34 15.00 2.46
N LEU A 9 -28.35 13.67 2.34
CA LEU A 9 -27.40 12.80 3.05
C LEU A 9 -26.09 12.79 2.24
N LEU A 10 -25.01 13.27 2.84
CA LEU A 10 -23.66 13.02 2.36
C LEU A 10 -23.37 11.51 2.51
N PHE A 11 -23.33 10.78 1.42
CA PHE A 11 -22.73 9.46 1.40
C PHE A 11 -21.23 9.60 1.11
N SER A 12 -20.43 9.25 2.11
CA SER A 12 -19.03 8.91 1.93
C SER A 12 -18.96 7.68 1.02
N THR A 13 -18.30 7.82 -0.13
CA THR A 13 -18.06 6.70 -1.05
C THR A 13 -17.02 5.76 -0.45
N CYS A 14 -17.47 4.79 0.35
CA CYS A 14 -16.69 3.58 0.59
C CYS A 14 -16.88 2.65 -0.62
N SER A 15 -15.82 2.32 -1.29
CA SER A 15 -15.75 1.31 -2.34
C SER A 15 -16.33 -0.02 -1.83
N PHE A 16 -17.40 -0.51 -2.47
CA PHE A 16 -18.14 -1.71 -2.06
C PHE A 16 -17.37 -3.04 -2.26
N PHE A 17 -16.17 -3.00 -2.87
CA PHE A 17 -15.36 -4.21 -3.06
C PHE A 17 -14.57 -4.65 -1.83
N ASP A 18 -14.41 -3.80 -0.82
CA ASP A 18 -13.52 -4.06 0.32
C ASP A 18 -14.20 -4.75 1.52
N VAL A 19 -15.52 -4.79 1.58
CA VAL A 19 -16.22 -5.22 2.81
C VAL A 19 -16.02 -6.70 3.12
N ASN A 20 -15.91 -7.55 2.11
CA ASN A 20 -15.78 -8.99 2.31
C ASN A 20 -14.33 -9.45 2.52
N ALA A 21 -13.37 -8.86 1.78
CA ALA A 21 -11.94 -9.13 1.96
C ALA A 21 -11.41 -8.57 3.30
N GLN A 22 -11.97 -7.44 3.75
CA GLN A 22 -11.65 -6.85 5.05
C GLN A 22 -11.94 -7.81 6.21
N ASN A 23 -13.02 -8.58 6.17
CA ASN A 23 -13.40 -9.53 7.23
C ASN A 23 -12.40 -10.67 7.38
N PHE A 24 -11.70 -11.12 6.32
CA PHE A 24 -10.73 -12.21 6.41
C PHE A 24 -9.44 -11.80 7.15
N TYR A 25 -9.03 -10.54 7.05
CA TYR A 25 -7.84 -10.01 7.72
C TYR A 25 -8.15 -9.18 8.97
N GLN A 26 -9.38 -9.27 9.49
CA GLN A 26 -9.80 -8.58 10.69
C GLN A 26 -8.99 -9.04 11.91
N ARG A 27 -8.43 -8.10 12.70
CA ARG A 27 -7.45 -8.40 13.76
C ARG A 27 -8.05 -8.79 15.10
N ASP A 28 -9.35 -8.64 15.28
CA ASP A 28 -10.08 -9.03 16.50
C ASP A 28 -10.59 -10.47 16.46
N THR A 29 -10.32 -11.20 15.37
CA THR A 29 -10.74 -12.58 15.16
C THR A 29 -9.56 -13.46 14.73
N ILE A 30 -9.58 -14.74 15.16
CA ILE A 30 -8.63 -15.75 14.68
C ILE A 30 -9.33 -16.59 13.61
N GLN A 31 -8.78 -16.60 12.41
CA GLN A 31 -9.31 -17.41 11.31
C GLN A 31 -9.10 -18.91 11.58
N VAL A 32 -9.96 -19.75 11.04
CA VAL A 32 -9.83 -21.21 11.14
C VAL A 32 -9.65 -21.76 9.73
N ILE A 33 -8.49 -22.40 9.49
CA ILE A 33 -8.13 -22.98 8.19
C ILE A 33 -7.87 -24.46 8.39
N GLU A 34 -8.63 -25.29 7.70
CA GLU A 34 -8.57 -26.75 7.75
C GLU A 34 -8.23 -27.30 6.36
N ILE A 35 -7.15 -28.07 6.26
CA ILE A 35 -6.64 -28.65 5.03
C ILE A 35 -6.86 -30.15 5.09
N PHE A 36 -7.44 -30.76 4.06
CA PHE A 36 -7.74 -32.18 4.00
C PHE A 36 -7.05 -32.83 2.81
N PHE A 37 -6.22 -33.84 3.09
CA PHE A 37 -5.59 -34.70 2.12
C PHE A 37 -6.08 -36.13 2.33
N SER A 38 -6.47 -36.85 1.26
CA SER A 38 -6.87 -38.26 1.31
C SER A 38 -5.66 -39.21 1.52
N PHE A 39 -4.46 -38.73 1.31
CA PHE A 39 -3.22 -39.49 1.49
C PHE A 39 -2.50 -39.11 2.78
N THR A 40 -1.85 -40.12 3.41
CA THR A 40 -1.25 -39.93 4.75
C THR A 40 0.16 -39.32 4.70
N ASN A 41 0.85 -39.38 3.56
CA ASN A 41 2.22 -38.88 3.38
C ASN A 41 2.27 -37.43 2.84
N TRP A 42 1.25 -36.63 3.14
CA TRP A 42 1.11 -35.25 2.66
C TRP A 42 2.34 -34.38 3.02
N ASP A 43 2.88 -34.53 4.23
CA ASP A 43 4.04 -33.77 4.72
C ASP A 43 5.29 -34.05 3.86
N ALA A 44 5.60 -35.33 3.63
CA ALA A 44 6.72 -35.75 2.77
C ALA A 44 6.50 -35.29 1.29
N GLN A 45 5.26 -35.18 0.82
CA GLN A 45 4.99 -34.63 -0.52
C GLN A 45 5.19 -33.13 -0.58
N LEU A 46 4.77 -32.38 0.45
CA LEU A 46 5.05 -30.94 0.56
C LEU A 46 6.55 -30.68 0.62
N ASP A 47 7.30 -31.46 1.42
CA ASP A 47 8.77 -31.37 1.51
C ASP A 47 9.46 -31.65 0.17
N ALA A 48 9.00 -32.66 -0.57
CA ALA A 48 9.59 -33.03 -1.85
C ALA A 48 9.40 -31.97 -2.95
N ASN A 49 8.39 -31.12 -2.81
CA ASN A 49 8.03 -30.09 -3.79
C ASN A 49 8.42 -28.67 -3.36
N GLU A 50 8.98 -28.49 -2.17
CA GLU A 50 9.29 -27.15 -1.63
C GLU A 50 10.32 -26.40 -2.48
N ALA A 51 11.43 -27.04 -2.84
CA ALA A 51 12.52 -26.43 -3.61
C ALA A 51 12.10 -25.98 -5.03
N THR A 52 11.07 -26.59 -5.60
CA THR A 52 10.50 -26.25 -6.91
C THR A 52 9.28 -25.34 -6.79
N GLU A 53 8.86 -25.04 -5.56
CA GLU A 53 7.64 -24.28 -5.25
C GLU A 53 6.36 -24.86 -5.89
N THR A 54 6.35 -26.18 -6.15
CA THR A 54 5.24 -26.86 -6.80
C THR A 54 4.12 -27.17 -5.81
N TYR A 55 2.89 -26.87 -6.20
CA TYR A 55 1.71 -27.19 -5.40
C TYR A 55 1.40 -28.68 -5.45
N ILE A 56 1.00 -29.23 -4.29
CA ILE A 56 0.25 -30.49 -4.22
C ILE A 56 -1.22 -30.14 -3.98
N TYR A 57 -2.13 -31.02 -4.39
CA TYR A 57 -3.55 -30.75 -4.31
C TYR A 57 -4.16 -31.34 -3.05
N ALA A 58 -4.72 -30.49 -2.20
CA ALA A 58 -5.59 -30.91 -1.12
C ALA A 58 -6.97 -31.26 -1.70
N ASP A 59 -7.60 -32.31 -1.16
CA ASP A 59 -8.98 -32.67 -1.54
C ASP A 59 -9.95 -31.53 -1.23
N SER A 60 -9.75 -30.88 -0.09
CA SER A 60 -10.43 -29.63 0.24
C SER A 60 -9.66 -28.78 1.23
N VAL A 61 -9.93 -27.46 1.17
CA VAL A 61 -9.57 -26.48 2.19
C VAL A 61 -10.86 -25.88 2.73
N ARG A 62 -10.99 -25.81 4.06
CA ARG A 62 -12.12 -25.16 4.70
C ARG A 62 -11.66 -23.92 5.46
N ILE A 63 -12.27 -22.79 5.16
CA ILE A 63 -11.98 -21.49 5.77
C ILE A 63 -13.22 -21.06 6.54
N ASN A 64 -13.12 -20.96 7.87
CA ASN A 64 -14.23 -20.56 8.75
C ASN A 64 -15.54 -21.35 8.49
N GLY A 65 -15.40 -22.63 8.14
CA GLY A 65 -16.53 -23.51 7.83
C GLY A 65 -16.95 -23.57 6.37
N VAL A 66 -16.47 -22.66 5.49
CA VAL A 66 -16.72 -22.69 4.04
C VAL A 66 -15.68 -23.59 3.36
N SER A 67 -16.11 -24.55 2.55
CA SER A 67 -15.23 -25.55 1.91
C SER A 67 -14.97 -25.25 0.45
N TYR A 68 -13.73 -25.43 0.03
CA TYR A 68 -13.21 -25.30 -1.33
C TYR A 68 -12.51 -26.60 -1.73
N ASP A 69 -12.81 -27.13 -2.92
CA ASP A 69 -12.23 -28.40 -3.38
C ASP A 69 -10.98 -28.18 -4.20
N SER A 70 -10.09 -29.19 -4.20
CA SER A 70 -8.98 -29.28 -5.15
C SER A 70 -8.07 -28.05 -5.12
N CYS A 71 -7.75 -27.56 -3.94
CA CYS A 71 -6.91 -26.39 -3.72
C CYS A 71 -5.44 -26.76 -3.78
N GLY A 72 -4.61 -25.87 -4.31
CA GLY A 72 -3.16 -25.99 -4.26
C GLY A 72 -2.63 -25.66 -2.87
N VAL A 73 -1.74 -26.51 -2.34
CA VAL A 73 -1.05 -26.28 -1.07
C VAL A 73 0.44 -26.54 -1.27
N ARG A 74 1.29 -25.66 -0.75
CA ARG A 74 2.73 -25.88 -0.73
C ARG A 74 3.37 -25.29 0.53
N TYR A 75 4.53 -25.77 0.88
CA TYR A 75 5.40 -25.06 1.82
C TYR A 75 5.98 -23.81 1.15
N LYS A 76 6.32 -22.83 1.97
CA LYS A 76 6.96 -21.59 1.53
C LYS A 76 8.05 -21.17 2.51
N GLY A 77 8.82 -20.16 2.13
CA GLY A 77 9.83 -19.54 3.00
C GLY A 77 11.20 -20.21 2.88
N ASN A 78 12.22 -19.38 2.94
CA ASN A 78 13.61 -19.81 2.82
C ASN A 78 14.18 -20.25 4.18
N SER A 79 14.32 -19.32 5.13
CA SER A 79 14.91 -19.60 6.45
C SER A 79 13.90 -20.16 7.47
N SER A 80 12.62 -19.99 7.24
CA SER A 80 11.54 -20.41 8.14
C SER A 80 11.00 -21.82 7.85
N TYR A 81 11.34 -22.39 6.69
CA TYR A 81 11.08 -23.77 6.34
C TYR A 81 12.22 -24.69 6.82
N ASN A 82 11.85 -25.87 7.30
CA ASN A 82 12.79 -26.96 7.58
C ASN A 82 12.01 -28.30 7.58
N PRO A 83 12.43 -29.31 6.79
CA PRO A 83 11.72 -30.59 6.70
C PRO A 83 11.66 -31.36 8.03
N SER A 84 12.45 -30.99 9.02
CA SER A 84 12.38 -31.58 10.36
C SER A 84 11.34 -30.91 11.27
N ASN A 85 10.75 -29.79 10.83
CA ASN A 85 9.74 -29.08 11.61
C ASN A 85 8.35 -29.66 11.35
N GLN A 86 7.55 -29.76 12.40
CA GLN A 86 6.13 -30.14 12.31
C GLN A 86 5.21 -28.96 11.96
N LYS A 87 5.77 -27.76 11.92
CA LYS A 87 5.07 -26.51 11.67
C LYS A 87 5.86 -25.66 10.67
N ASN A 88 5.66 -25.94 9.39
CA ASN A 88 6.26 -25.19 8.28
C ASN A 88 5.29 -24.10 7.77
N PRO A 89 5.80 -22.99 7.19
CA PRO A 89 4.94 -21.97 6.60
C PRO A 89 4.23 -22.51 5.36
N LEU A 90 3.00 -22.09 5.13
CA LEU A 90 2.13 -22.59 4.06
C LEU A 90 1.73 -21.49 3.08
N ARG A 91 1.55 -21.85 1.84
CA ARG A 91 0.81 -21.11 0.83
C ARG A 91 -0.32 -21.98 0.31
N ILE A 92 -1.52 -21.42 0.28
CA ILE A 92 -2.74 -22.08 -0.19
C ILE A 92 -3.30 -21.24 -1.33
N GLU A 93 -3.59 -21.89 -2.44
CA GLU A 93 -4.17 -21.27 -3.62
C GLU A 93 -5.50 -21.96 -3.93
N LEU A 94 -6.61 -21.22 -3.79
CA LEU A 94 -7.95 -21.77 -3.88
C LEU A 94 -8.37 -22.08 -5.31
N ASN A 95 -7.89 -21.32 -6.26
CA ASN A 95 -8.29 -21.37 -7.68
C ASN A 95 -7.32 -22.16 -8.58
N THR A 96 -6.39 -22.94 -8.02
CA THR A 96 -5.37 -23.70 -8.76
C THR A 96 -5.96 -24.64 -9.82
N ILE A 97 -7.11 -25.26 -9.57
CA ILE A 97 -7.82 -26.14 -10.52
C ILE A 97 -9.14 -25.54 -10.97
N LYS A 98 -9.89 -24.94 -10.05
CA LYS A 98 -11.18 -24.32 -10.29
C LYS A 98 -11.03 -22.81 -10.26
N ASN A 99 -10.91 -22.16 -11.41
CA ASN A 99 -10.59 -20.73 -11.57
C ASN A 99 -11.58 -19.77 -10.88
N ASN A 100 -12.78 -20.24 -10.51
CA ASN A 100 -13.83 -19.44 -9.87
C ASN A 100 -13.93 -19.67 -8.35
N GLN A 101 -12.90 -20.23 -7.71
CA GLN A 101 -12.86 -20.40 -6.26
C GLN A 101 -12.10 -19.27 -5.59
N ASP A 102 -12.80 -18.52 -4.76
CA ASP A 102 -12.24 -17.50 -3.89
C ASP A 102 -12.96 -17.45 -2.53
N TYR A 103 -12.31 -16.97 -1.51
CA TYR A 103 -12.92 -16.64 -0.23
C TYR A 103 -13.09 -15.12 -0.14
N ASN A 104 -14.26 -14.60 -0.54
CA ASN A 104 -14.55 -13.17 -0.57
C ASN A 104 -13.50 -12.37 -1.38
N GLY A 105 -13.20 -12.82 -2.58
CA GLY A 105 -12.22 -12.23 -3.48
C GLY A 105 -10.75 -12.63 -3.19
N ILE A 106 -10.50 -13.50 -2.20
CA ILE A 106 -9.15 -13.94 -1.85
C ILE A 106 -8.90 -15.33 -2.41
N THR A 107 -7.89 -15.45 -3.26
CA THR A 107 -7.46 -16.71 -3.87
C THR A 107 -6.16 -17.26 -3.29
N ASP A 108 -5.25 -16.40 -2.81
CA ASP A 108 -3.91 -16.75 -2.32
C ASP A 108 -3.78 -16.44 -0.82
N ILE A 109 -3.56 -17.46 -0.01
CA ILE A 109 -3.44 -17.37 1.45
C ILE A 109 -2.01 -17.70 1.86
N LYS A 110 -1.35 -16.76 2.55
CA LYS A 110 0.03 -16.90 3.01
C LYS A 110 0.10 -17.01 4.52
N LEU A 111 0.49 -18.17 5.01
CA LEU A 111 0.55 -18.49 6.43
C LEU A 111 2.01 -18.60 6.88
N SER A 112 2.45 -17.67 7.72
CA SER A 112 3.78 -17.69 8.34
C SER A 112 3.72 -18.39 9.69
N ASN A 113 4.74 -19.21 10.01
CA ASN A 113 4.75 -20.10 11.16
C ASN A 113 5.25 -19.46 12.47
N CYS A 114 5.36 -18.13 12.53
CA CYS A 114 5.92 -17.37 13.66
C CYS A 114 7.39 -17.76 13.97
N TYR A 115 8.17 -18.09 12.94
CA TYR A 115 9.58 -18.42 13.05
C TYR A 115 10.37 -17.24 13.62
N LYS A 116 11.24 -17.47 14.61
CA LYS A 116 12.04 -16.46 15.31
C LYS A 116 11.22 -15.35 16.00
N ASP A 117 9.94 -15.58 16.28
CA ASP A 117 9.12 -14.66 17.05
C ASP A 117 8.62 -15.27 18.37
N PRO A 118 9.32 -15.05 19.49
CA PRO A 118 8.85 -15.52 20.80
C PRO A 118 7.50 -14.96 21.21
N SER A 119 7.18 -13.73 20.78
CA SER A 119 5.93 -13.04 21.10
C SER A 119 4.76 -13.47 20.20
N MET A 120 5.06 -14.09 19.05
CA MET A 120 4.09 -14.51 18.02
C MET A 120 3.18 -13.40 17.48
N ILE A 121 3.54 -12.13 17.71
CA ILE A 121 2.76 -10.94 17.27
C ILE A 121 3.56 -9.97 16.39
N ARG A 122 4.90 -10.16 16.23
CA ARG A 122 5.76 -9.18 15.55
C ARG A 122 5.28 -8.82 14.16
N GLU A 123 4.92 -9.83 13.36
CA GLU A 123 4.49 -9.64 11.98
C GLU A 123 3.17 -8.85 11.92
N ILE A 124 2.16 -9.27 12.70
CA ILE A 124 0.84 -8.61 12.74
C ILE A 124 0.96 -7.17 13.29
N LEU A 125 1.69 -7.02 14.40
CA LEU A 125 1.88 -5.69 15.02
C LEU A 125 2.65 -4.75 14.10
N SER A 126 3.64 -5.25 13.36
CA SER A 126 4.41 -4.45 12.41
C SER A 126 3.54 -3.92 11.28
N TYR A 127 2.71 -4.77 10.66
CA TYR A 127 1.77 -4.33 9.64
C TYR A 127 0.71 -3.40 10.21
N GLN A 128 0.24 -3.64 11.44
CA GLN A 128 -0.72 -2.74 12.11
C GLN A 128 -0.14 -1.33 12.37
N VAL A 129 1.15 -1.24 12.66
CA VAL A 129 1.86 0.05 12.75
C VAL A 129 2.03 0.66 11.37
N LEU A 130 2.47 -0.14 10.38
CA LEU A 130 2.82 0.35 9.06
C LEU A 130 1.62 0.90 8.28
N GLU A 131 0.45 0.25 8.38
CA GLU A 131 -0.78 0.68 7.70
C GLU A 131 -1.28 2.07 8.10
N GLN A 132 -0.76 2.63 9.20
CA GLN A 132 -1.07 4.00 9.59
C GLN A 132 -0.34 5.03 8.71
N TYR A 133 0.67 4.62 7.94
CA TYR A 133 1.61 5.50 7.25
C TYR A 133 1.77 5.20 5.77
N MET A 134 1.51 3.98 5.35
CA MET A 134 1.56 3.57 3.95
C MET A 134 0.78 2.28 3.72
N ASP A 135 0.42 2.03 2.47
CA ASP A 135 -0.21 0.78 2.07
C ASP A 135 0.72 -0.40 2.33
N CYS A 136 0.19 -1.45 2.91
CA CYS A 136 0.92 -2.67 3.23
C CYS A 136 -0.03 -3.86 3.35
N PRO A 137 0.47 -5.10 3.34
CA PRO A 137 -0.35 -6.27 3.56
C PRO A 137 -1.11 -6.22 4.88
N ARG A 138 -2.39 -6.58 4.84
CA ARG A 138 -3.19 -6.85 6.03
C ARG A 138 -2.73 -8.16 6.66
N SER A 139 -2.83 -8.27 7.99
CA SER A 139 -2.37 -9.46 8.70
C SER A 139 -3.17 -9.71 9.97
N ASN A 140 -3.44 -11.00 10.25
CA ASN A 140 -4.08 -11.47 11.48
C ASN A 140 -3.63 -12.89 11.84
N PHE A 141 -4.28 -13.51 12.82
CA PHE A 141 -3.99 -14.88 13.22
C PHE A 141 -4.88 -15.89 12.49
N ALA A 142 -4.30 -17.08 12.24
CA ALA A 142 -5.04 -18.26 11.83
C ALA A 142 -4.68 -19.48 12.69
N ARG A 143 -5.68 -20.28 13.06
CA ARG A 143 -5.51 -21.64 13.57
C ARG A 143 -5.55 -22.60 12.39
N VAL A 144 -4.50 -23.36 12.21
CA VAL A 144 -4.36 -24.28 11.09
C VAL A 144 -4.52 -25.73 11.56
N PHE A 145 -5.34 -26.48 10.84
CA PHE A 145 -5.53 -27.92 11.03
C PHE A 145 -5.22 -28.64 9.72
N ILE A 146 -4.54 -29.77 9.80
CA ILE A 146 -4.30 -30.66 8.66
C ILE A 146 -4.83 -32.04 9.01
N ASN A 147 -5.74 -32.57 8.20
CA ASN A 147 -6.44 -33.83 8.46
C ASN A 147 -7.02 -33.93 9.88
N GLY A 148 -7.62 -32.84 10.37
CA GLY A 148 -8.20 -32.72 11.70
C GLY A 148 -7.22 -32.52 12.85
N GLN A 149 -5.90 -32.54 12.58
CA GLN A 149 -4.87 -32.33 13.59
C GLN A 149 -4.48 -30.85 13.66
N TYR A 150 -4.53 -30.27 14.84
CA TYR A 150 -4.12 -28.89 15.08
C TYR A 150 -2.61 -28.73 14.85
N ARG A 151 -2.23 -27.84 13.93
CA ARG A 151 -0.84 -27.53 13.58
C ARG A 151 -0.30 -26.29 14.28
N GLY A 152 -1.18 -25.51 14.88
CA GLY A 152 -0.82 -24.35 15.68
C GLY A 152 -1.36 -23.03 15.14
N VAL A 153 -0.88 -21.95 15.74
CA VAL A 153 -1.18 -20.57 15.36
C VAL A 153 -0.19 -20.10 14.30
N TYR A 154 -0.73 -19.52 13.21
CA TYR A 154 0.04 -18.90 12.14
C TYR A 154 -0.33 -17.43 12.03
N THR A 155 0.55 -16.60 11.49
CA THR A 155 0.15 -15.30 10.95
C THR A 155 -0.37 -15.50 9.54
N ASN A 156 -1.55 -14.96 9.26
CA ASN A 156 -2.22 -14.98 7.97
C ASN A 156 -2.01 -13.62 7.32
N ASN A 157 -1.19 -13.57 6.28
CA ASN A 157 -0.77 -12.33 5.63
C ASN A 157 -1.39 -12.22 4.24
N GLU A 158 -1.87 -11.04 3.90
CA GLU A 158 -2.33 -10.70 2.57
C GLU A 158 -1.20 -10.89 1.55
N ALA A 159 -1.52 -11.48 0.42
CA ALA A 159 -0.57 -11.63 -0.67
C ALA A 159 -0.41 -10.31 -1.43
N ILE A 160 0.83 -9.93 -1.74
CA ILE A 160 1.07 -8.90 -2.74
C ILE A 160 0.89 -9.57 -4.11
N SER A 161 -0.14 -9.17 -4.83
CA SER A 161 -0.65 -9.76 -6.07
C SER A 161 -1.20 -8.66 -6.98
N ASP A 162 -1.72 -9.02 -8.14
CA ASP A 162 -2.43 -8.07 -9.00
C ASP A 162 -3.65 -7.45 -8.32
N ASP A 163 -4.40 -8.24 -7.52
CA ASP A 163 -5.53 -7.73 -6.74
C ASP A 163 -5.09 -6.70 -5.70
N PHE A 164 -3.98 -6.96 -5.00
CA PHE A 164 -3.37 -6.00 -4.09
C PHE A 164 -2.95 -4.72 -4.83
N ASN A 165 -2.26 -4.86 -5.97
CA ASN A 165 -1.81 -3.72 -6.76
C ASN A 165 -2.99 -2.90 -7.31
N GLN A 166 -4.07 -3.58 -7.74
CA GLN A 166 -5.30 -2.90 -8.17
C GLN A 166 -5.96 -2.12 -7.03
N ALA A 167 -6.04 -2.72 -5.85
CA ALA A 167 -6.70 -2.11 -4.70
C ALA A 167 -5.94 -0.89 -4.15
N HIS A 168 -4.61 -0.93 -4.15
CA HIS A 168 -3.76 0.08 -3.51
C HIS A 168 -3.08 1.04 -4.49
N TYR A 169 -2.75 0.57 -5.71
CA TYR A 169 -1.97 1.35 -6.69
C TYR A 169 -2.74 1.62 -7.98
N TYR A 170 -4.02 1.17 -8.03
CA TYR A 170 -4.95 1.39 -9.14
C TYR A 170 -4.43 0.86 -10.49
N HIS A 171 -3.61 -0.18 -10.45
CA HIS A 171 -3.02 -0.80 -11.61
C HIS A 171 -2.85 -2.30 -11.42
N SER A 172 -3.44 -3.12 -12.29
CA SER A 172 -3.32 -4.58 -12.28
C SER A 172 -2.68 -5.07 -13.58
N ASN A 173 -2.21 -6.33 -13.56
CA ASN A 173 -1.60 -6.97 -14.72
C ASN A 173 -0.42 -6.16 -15.31
N ASP A 174 0.32 -5.45 -14.48
CA ASP A 174 1.48 -4.67 -14.88
C ASP A 174 2.73 -5.06 -14.06
N THR A 175 3.79 -4.33 -14.26
CA THR A 175 5.11 -4.60 -13.70
C THR A 175 5.10 -4.57 -12.18
N TYR A 176 5.46 -5.69 -11.55
CA TYR A 176 5.87 -5.68 -10.15
C TYR A 176 6.96 -6.72 -9.89
N PHE A 177 7.80 -6.41 -8.90
CA PHE A 177 8.97 -7.21 -8.54
C PHE A 177 8.93 -7.54 -7.07
N LYS A 178 9.18 -8.80 -6.74
CA LYS A 178 9.59 -9.21 -5.40
C LYS A 178 11.11 -9.01 -5.28
N CYS A 179 11.51 -8.18 -4.36
CA CYS A 179 12.90 -7.80 -4.17
C CYS A 179 13.55 -8.70 -3.09
N ASN A 180 13.88 -9.91 -3.52
CA ASN A 180 14.57 -10.93 -2.73
C ASN A 180 15.64 -11.60 -3.61
N PRO A 181 16.81 -11.99 -3.05
CA PRO A 181 17.80 -12.72 -3.80
C PRO A 181 17.26 -14.05 -4.32
N VAL A 182 17.32 -14.27 -5.62
CA VAL A 182 16.95 -15.55 -6.24
C VAL A 182 17.93 -16.64 -5.80
N GLY A 183 17.43 -17.77 -5.28
CA GLY A 183 18.27 -18.84 -4.77
C GLY A 183 18.74 -18.67 -3.31
N GLY A 184 18.20 -17.70 -2.60
CA GLY A 184 18.38 -17.49 -1.16
C GLY A 184 19.40 -16.44 -0.76
N ALA A 185 19.10 -15.74 0.34
CA ALA A 185 19.99 -14.78 0.97
C ALA A 185 20.93 -15.52 1.97
N GLY A 186 22.23 -15.35 1.79
CA GLY A 186 23.23 -15.85 2.73
C GLY A 186 24.56 -15.12 2.55
N PRO A 187 25.49 -15.20 3.51
CA PRO A 187 26.84 -14.71 3.33
C PRO A 187 27.52 -15.53 2.20
N GLY A 188 27.66 -14.92 1.02
CA GLY A 188 28.22 -15.53 -0.19
C GLY A 188 27.18 -15.97 -1.22
N GLY A 189 25.90 -15.79 -0.99
CA GLY A 189 24.80 -15.97 -1.97
C GLY A 189 24.63 -14.74 -2.88
N GLY A 190 23.77 -14.87 -3.86
CA GLY A 190 23.57 -14.05 -5.04
C GLY A 190 23.51 -12.52 -4.89
N THR A 191 23.21 -11.84 -5.99
CA THR A 191 23.08 -10.38 -6.07
C THR A 191 21.95 -9.90 -5.15
N SER A 192 22.25 -9.00 -4.22
CA SER A 192 21.23 -8.40 -3.38
C SER A 192 20.35 -7.43 -4.18
N PRO A 193 19.05 -7.32 -3.89
CA PRO A 193 18.15 -6.32 -4.49
C PRO A 193 18.39 -4.93 -3.92
N ASP A 194 19.59 -4.40 -4.13
CA ASP A 194 20.08 -3.18 -3.51
C ASP A 194 19.84 -1.90 -4.34
N LEU A 195 19.20 -2.02 -5.49
CA LEU A 195 18.89 -0.93 -6.43
C LEU A 195 20.15 -0.24 -7.02
N LYS A 196 21.28 -0.92 -7.07
CA LYS A 196 22.44 -0.45 -7.81
C LYS A 196 22.20 -0.50 -9.30
N TYR A 197 22.78 0.44 -10.03
CA TYR A 197 22.84 0.36 -11.48
C TYR A 197 23.95 -0.63 -11.90
N LEU A 198 23.55 -1.72 -12.54
CA LEU A 198 24.43 -2.80 -13.01
C LEU A 198 24.69 -2.76 -14.53
N GLY A 199 24.26 -1.68 -15.20
CA GLY A 199 24.33 -1.53 -16.64
C GLY A 199 22.95 -1.65 -17.31
N ALA A 200 22.92 -1.49 -18.63
CA ALA A 200 21.68 -1.49 -19.41
C ALA A 200 21.14 -2.91 -19.69
N ASP A 201 21.96 -3.94 -19.49
CA ASP A 201 21.53 -5.33 -19.69
C ASP A 201 20.71 -5.79 -18.48
N SER A 202 19.44 -6.09 -18.71
CA SER A 202 18.51 -6.53 -17.68
C SER A 202 18.90 -7.86 -17.03
N SER A 203 19.64 -8.71 -17.73
CA SER A 203 20.08 -10.01 -17.20
C SER A 203 20.97 -9.89 -15.97
N ALA A 204 21.65 -8.75 -15.79
CA ALA A 204 22.46 -8.46 -14.60
C ALA A 204 21.64 -8.36 -13.32
N TYR A 205 20.32 -8.14 -13.42
CA TYR A 205 19.41 -7.93 -12.28
C TYR A 205 18.66 -9.20 -11.86
N PHE A 206 18.61 -10.24 -12.71
CA PHE A 206 17.78 -11.45 -12.52
C PHE A 206 18.05 -12.19 -11.21
N ASN A 207 19.26 -12.12 -10.67
CA ASN A 207 19.61 -12.81 -9.42
C ASN A 207 19.19 -12.03 -8.15
N GLY A 208 18.83 -10.75 -8.28
CA GLY A 208 18.44 -9.89 -7.15
C GLY A 208 16.92 -9.64 -7.07
N TYR A 209 16.21 -9.88 -8.15
CA TYR A 209 14.80 -9.51 -8.28
C TYR A 209 14.01 -10.62 -8.96
N GLU A 210 12.84 -10.94 -8.42
CA GLU A 210 11.89 -11.86 -9.01
C GLU A 210 10.78 -11.05 -9.70
N LEU A 211 10.75 -11.03 -11.03
CA LEU A 211 9.66 -10.44 -11.79
C LEU A 211 8.40 -11.30 -11.56
N GLN A 212 7.32 -10.68 -11.12
CA GLN A 212 6.05 -11.33 -10.82
C GLN A 212 4.99 -11.13 -11.93
N SER A 213 5.33 -10.36 -12.95
CA SER A 213 4.53 -10.05 -14.14
C SER A 213 5.25 -10.52 -15.41
N ASP A 214 4.59 -10.44 -16.57
CA ASP A 214 5.16 -10.89 -17.85
C ASP A 214 6.24 -9.96 -18.40
N PHE A 215 6.30 -8.70 -17.95
CA PHE A 215 7.21 -7.67 -18.45
C PHE A 215 7.59 -6.66 -17.36
N GLY A 216 8.65 -5.86 -17.61
CA GLY A 216 9.03 -4.75 -16.72
C GLY A 216 10.51 -4.59 -16.44
N TRP A 217 11.38 -5.47 -16.93
CA TRP A 217 12.82 -5.37 -16.69
C TRP A 217 13.45 -4.05 -17.16
N ASN A 218 12.95 -3.48 -18.27
CA ASN A 218 13.37 -2.17 -18.74
C ASN A 218 13.05 -1.05 -17.74
N ARG A 219 11.92 -1.14 -17.04
CA ARG A 219 11.52 -0.20 -15.97
C ARG A 219 12.44 -0.33 -14.74
N MET A 220 12.80 -1.56 -14.35
CA MET A 220 13.75 -1.82 -13.25
C MET A 220 15.14 -1.23 -13.58
N VAL A 221 15.63 -1.45 -14.80
CA VAL A 221 16.91 -0.86 -15.26
C VAL A 221 16.84 0.66 -15.24
N ALA A 222 15.74 1.25 -15.72
CA ALA A 222 15.52 2.69 -15.70
C ALA A 222 15.50 3.25 -14.27
N LEU A 223 14.79 2.60 -13.33
CA LEU A 223 14.77 2.98 -11.92
C LEU A 223 16.18 2.97 -11.32
N CYS A 224 16.91 1.87 -11.50
CA CYS A 224 18.28 1.76 -10.98
C CYS A 224 19.22 2.79 -11.60
N ASN A 225 19.10 3.05 -12.91
CA ASN A 225 19.89 4.09 -13.57
C ASN A 225 19.58 5.48 -13.02
N THR A 226 18.31 5.86 -12.95
CA THR A 226 17.90 7.18 -12.45
C THR A 226 18.28 7.37 -10.99
N LEU A 227 18.07 6.36 -10.14
CA LEU A 227 18.47 6.40 -8.74
C LEU A 227 19.97 6.67 -8.55
N ASN A 228 20.84 6.06 -9.36
CA ASN A 228 22.29 6.14 -9.17
C ASN A 228 22.95 7.27 -9.95
N ASN A 229 22.42 7.65 -11.11
CA ASN A 229 23.09 8.56 -12.04
C ASN A 229 22.32 9.86 -12.34
N ASP A 230 21.00 9.92 -12.04
CA ASP A 230 20.14 11.07 -12.35
C ASP A 230 19.06 11.28 -11.30
N PHE A 231 19.47 11.29 -10.03
CA PHE A 231 18.55 11.29 -8.87
C PHE A 231 17.58 12.48 -8.83
N GLN A 232 17.90 13.58 -9.48
CA GLN A 232 17.02 14.75 -9.56
C GLN A 232 15.69 14.46 -10.28
N ASN A 233 15.64 13.42 -11.12
CA ASN A 233 14.45 12.98 -11.88
C ASN A 233 13.76 11.75 -11.26
N ILE A 234 14.13 11.37 -10.04
CA ILE A 234 13.66 10.13 -9.40
C ILE A 234 12.15 10.10 -9.17
N GLU A 235 11.51 11.24 -8.85
CA GLU A 235 10.06 11.34 -8.62
C GLU A 235 9.21 10.98 -9.85
N GLY A 236 9.83 10.90 -11.03
CA GLY A 236 9.19 10.40 -12.25
C GLY A 236 9.13 8.88 -12.36
N LEU A 237 9.90 8.14 -11.54
CA LEU A 237 10.00 6.68 -11.61
C LEU A 237 9.80 5.98 -10.26
N LEU A 238 9.86 6.72 -9.15
CA LEU A 238 9.69 6.19 -7.79
C LEU A 238 8.79 7.11 -7.00
N ASP A 239 7.85 6.53 -6.28
CA ASP A 239 7.13 7.24 -5.23
C ASP A 239 8.10 7.48 -4.06
N ILE A 240 8.63 8.69 -4.02
CA ILE A 240 9.69 9.03 -3.07
C ILE A 240 9.16 9.13 -1.64
N ASP A 241 7.92 9.58 -1.46
CA ASP A 241 7.33 9.67 -0.13
C ASP A 241 7.09 8.28 0.47
N ARG A 242 6.54 7.34 -0.30
CA ARG A 242 6.39 5.93 0.15
C ARG A 242 7.75 5.30 0.44
N ALA A 243 8.78 5.58 -0.38
CA ALA A 243 10.14 5.11 -0.12
C ALA A 243 10.71 5.67 1.20
N ILE A 244 10.45 6.94 1.50
CA ILE A 244 10.88 7.57 2.76
C ILE A 244 10.14 6.95 3.96
N TRP A 245 8.83 6.70 3.87
CA TRP A 245 8.07 5.99 4.92
C TRP A 245 8.59 4.57 5.17
N MET A 246 8.88 3.80 4.10
CA MET A 246 9.51 2.48 4.22
C MET A 246 10.82 2.55 4.99
N LEU A 247 11.69 3.52 4.68
CA LEU A 247 12.98 3.68 5.37
C LEU A 247 12.80 4.13 6.82
N ALA A 248 11.85 5.03 7.11
CA ALA A 248 11.52 5.46 8.46
C ALA A 248 11.00 4.29 9.31
N PHE A 249 10.07 3.51 8.78
CA PHE A 249 9.55 2.31 9.42
C PHE A 249 10.68 1.31 9.74
N ASN A 250 11.49 0.96 8.76
CA ASN A 250 12.59 0.01 8.96
C ASN A 250 13.58 0.47 10.04
N ASN A 251 13.86 1.77 10.11
CA ASN A 251 14.76 2.32 11.12
C ASN A 251 14.11 2.35 12.50
N VAL A 252 12.90 2.91 12.63
CA VAL A 252 12.22 3.11 13.92
C VAL A 252 11.95 1.75 14.59
N LEU A 253 11.46 0.76 13.85
CA LEU A 253 11.17 -0.57 14.37
C LEU A 253 12.40 -1.49 14.42
N VAL A 254 13.58 -1.00 14.02
CA VAL A 254 14.79 -1.83 13.93
C VAL A 254 14.55 -3.08 13.08
N ASN A 255 13.90 -2.90 11.93
CA ASN A 255 13.66 -3.96 10.95
C ASN A 255 14.88 -4.08 10.02
N LEU A 256 15.85 -4.89 10.41
CA LEU A 256 17.10 -5.06 9.67
C LEU A 256 17.12 -6.30 8.76
N ASP A 257 16.06 -7.08 8.75
CA ASP A 257 15.80 -8.07 7.69
C ASP A 257 15.00 -7.44 6.54
N SER A 258 15.47 -6.31 6.06
CA SER A 258 14.82 -5.43 5.10
C SER A 258 15.81 -4.77 4.16
N TYR A 259 15.33 -3.83 3.32
CA TYR A 259 16.21 -2.98 2.51
C TYR A 259 17.28 -2.27 3.36
N SER A 260 16.95 -1.87 4.59
CA SER A 260 17.86 -1.12 5.48
C SER A 260 18.95 -2.00 6.10
N GLY A 261 18.87 -3.31 6.01
CA GLY A 261 19.83 -4.24 6.61
C GLY A 261 20.87 -4.79 5.64
N ALA A 262 21.54 -5.86 6.07
CA ALA A 262 22.68 -6.43 5.34
C ALA A 262 22.30 -7.07 4.00
N PHE A 263 21.08 -7.60 3.88
CA PHE A 263 20.62 -8.32 2.69
C PHE A 263 19.86 -7.45 1.69
N ARG A 264 19.39 -6.27 2.09
CA ARG A 264 18.63 -5.30 1.27
C ARG A 264 17.40 -5.91 0.61
N GLN A 265 16.68 -6.81 1.30
CA GLN A 265 15.60 -7.65 0.81
C GLN A 265 14.25 -7.30 1.46
N ASN A 266 13.24 -8.16 1.27
CA ASN A 266 11.93 -8.12 1.93
C ASN A 266 11.13 -6.85 1.63
N TYR A 267 11.05 -6.51 0.36
CA TYR A 267 10.14 -5.48 -0.17
C TYR A 267 9.70 -5.85 -1.59
N TYR A 268 8.64 -5.21 -2.03
CA TYR A 268 8.18 -5.26 -3.42
C TYR A 268 8.29 -3.89 -4.05
N LEU A 269 8.33 -3.85 -5.36
CA LEU A 269 8.22 -2.66 -6.18
C LEU A 269 7.11 -2.88 -7.19
N SER A 270 5.98 -2.19 -7.02
CA SER A 270 4.82 -2.29 -7.90
C SER A 270 4.66 -1.01 -8.72
N TRP A 271 4.32 -1.15 -10.00
CA TRP A 271 4.11 -0.02 -10.88
C TRP A 271 2.72 0.56 -10.65
N ASP A 272 2.61 1.85 -10.35
CA ASP A 272 1.35 2.56 -10.09
C ASP A 272 0.71 3.10 -11.38
N ALA A 273 -0.54 3.53 -11.28
CA ALA A 273 -1.26 4.19 -12.38
C ALA A 273 -0.63 5.51 -12.84
N ASN A 274 0.34 6.05 -12.10
CA ASN A 274 1.07 7.29 -12.46
C ASN A 274 2.41 7.02 -13.17
N GLY A 275 2.72 5.77 -13.47
CA GLY A 275 3.95 5.39 -14.13
C GLY A 275 5.18 5.41 -13.22
N ARG A 276 5.03 5.07 -11.93
CA ARG A 276 6.10 5.04 -10.94
C ARG A 276 6.12 3.71 -10.20
N PHE A 277 7.27 3.30 -9.72
CA PHE A 277 7.36 2.25 -8.71
C PHE A 277 6.95 2.75 -7.33
N VAL A 278 6.10 1.98 -6.66
CA VAL A 278 5.75 2.16 -5.24
C VAL A 278 6.36 1.02 -4.44
N PRO A 279 7.19 1.29 -3.43
CA PRO A 279 7.72 0.24 -2.58
C PRO A 279 6.67 -0.23 -1.56
N THR A 280 6.55 -1.55 -1.41
CA THR A 280 5.71 -2.20 -0.39
C THR A 280 6.59 -3.06 0.52
N VAL A 281 6.49 -2.87 1.83
CA VAL A 281 7.25 -3.66 2.81
C VAL A 281 6.66 -5.07 2.89
N TRP A 282 7.54 -6.06 2.95
CA TRP A 282 7.18 -7.48 3.04
C TRP A 282 8.00 -8.20 4.11
N ASP A 283 7.45 -9.30 4.67
CA ASP A 283 8.13 -10.23 5.60
C ASP A 283 8.75 -9.52 6.83
N VAL A 284 7.89 -8.91 7.64
CA VAL A 284 8.29 -8.12 8.82
C VAL A 284 8.34 -8.95 10.12
N ASN A 285 8.38 -10.27 10.03
CA ASN A 285 8.39 -11.19 11.16
C ASN A 285 9.62 -11.01 12.08
N MET A 286 10.71 -10.45 11.56
CA MET A 286 11.94 -10.16 12.30
C MET A 286 12.12 -8.67 12.63
N SER A 287 11.08 -7.87 12.53
CA SER A 287 11.08 -6.48 13.01
C SER A 287 11.22 -6.42 14.55
N PHE A 288 11.24 -5.23 15.10
CA PHE A 288 11.49 -5.00 16.53
C PHE A 288 12.79 -5.67 17.02
N GLY A 289 13.85 -5.57 16.19
CA GLY A 289 15.16 -6.13 16.52
C GLY A 289 15.23 -7.65 16.54
N GLY A 290 14.28 -8.34 15.92
CA GLY A 290 14.25 -9.80 15.81
C GLY A 290 15.36 -10.39 14.94
N PHE A 291 15.90 -9.58 14.01
CA PHE A 291 17.04 -9.98 13.18
C PHE A 291 18.36 -9.71 13.91
N PRO A 292 19.19 -10.73 14.18
CA PRO A 292 20.41 -10.58 14.98
C PRO A 292 21.59 -9.95 14.21
N GLY A 293 21.47 -9.74 12.90
CA GLY A 293 22.50 -9.19 12.04
C GLY A 293 22.54 -7.67 12.13
N GLY A 294 23.66 -7.12 12.62
CA GLY A 294 23.89 -5.68 12.64
C GLY A 294 24.18 -5.10 11.25
N THR A 295 24.34 -3.79 11.19
CA THR A 295 24.67 -3.03 9.97
C THR A 295 26.16 -3.08 9.59
N GLY A 296 26.98 -3.87 10.27
CA GLY A 296 28.44 -3.96 10.04
C GLY A 296 29.23 -4.54 11.22
N SER A 297 30.57 -4.50 11.13
CA SER A 297 31.47 -5.00 12.16
C SER A 297 31.49 -4.08 13.39
N GLY A 298 30.85 -4.48 14.48
CA GLY A 298 30.84 -3.78 15.76
C GLY A 298 29.78 -4.32 16.71
N THR A 299 29.84 -3.91 17.98
CA THR A 299 28.76 -4.18 18.94
C THR A 299 27.53 -3.35 18.54
N PHE A 300 26.55 -4.01 17.90
CA PHE A 300 25.28 -3.40 17.52
C PHE A 300 24.34 -3.37 18.71
N THR A 301 23.85 -2.18 19.05
CA THR A 301 22.80 -2.00 20.07
C THR A 301 21.49 -1.61 19.36
N PRO A 302 20.52 -2.50 19.26
CA PRO A 302 19.27 -2.24 18.53
C PRO A 302 18.55 -0.95 18.94
N SER A 303 18.49 -0.65 20.25
CA SER A 303 17.83 0.54 20.74
C SER A 303 18.54 1.86 20.36
N ALA A 304 19.82 1.81 20.04
CA ALA A 304 20.64 2.96 19.65
C ALA A 304 20.94 3.00 18.14
N LEU A 305 20.17 2.33 17.31
CA LEU A 305 20.32 2.41 15.85
C LEU A 305 20.19 3.84 15.38
N ASP A 306 21.26 4.35 14.74
CA ASP A 306 21.29 5.72 14.21
C ASP A 306 20.20 5.91 13.15
N PRO A 307 19.37 6.97 13.23
CA PRO A 307 18.37 7.26 12.20
C PRO A 307 18.98 7.42 10.79
N PHE A 308 20.25 7.81 10.69
CA PHE A 308 20.98 7.94 9.42
C PHE A 308 21.89 6.76 9.10
N SER A 309 21.63 5.59 9.69
CA SER A 309 22.35 4.36 9.36
C SER A 309 22.38 4.14 7.85
N ASN A 310 23.53 3.72 7.32
CA ASN A 310 23.77 3.49 5.89
C ASN A 310 23.70 4.73 4.97
N SER A 311 23.61 5.95 5.51
CA SER A 311 23.52 7.20 4.73
C SER A 311 24.70 7.45 3.78
N THR A 312 25.85 6.83 4.00
CA THR A 312 27.05 6.90 3.14
C THR A 312 27.35 5.59 2.43
N SER A 313 26.53 4.55 2.64
CA SER A 313 26.78 3.21 2.12
C SER A 313 26.53 3.13 0.62
N ILE A 314 27.53 2.72 -0.14
CA ILE A 314 27.40 2.43 -1.58
C ILE A 314 26.54 1.17 -1.85
N ASN A 315 26.29 0.37 -0.81
CA ASN A 315 25.45 -0.82 -0.89
C ASN A 315 23.97 -0.52 -0.61
N HIS A 316 23.62 0.72 -0.28
CA HIS A 316 22.26 1.18 -0.02
C HIS A 316 22.00 2.48 -0.80
N PRO A 317 21.99 2.45 -2.14
CA PRO A 317 21.90 3.67 -2.95
C PRO A 317 20.64 4.48 -2.66
N LEU A 318 19.48 3.86 -2.41
CA LEU A 318 18.26 4.59 -2.05
C LEU A 318 18.44 5.41 -0.75
N ILE A 319 18.95 4.79 0.32
CA ILE A 319 19.23 5.51 1.59
C ILE A 319 20.24 6.63 1.35
N LYS A 320 21.34 6.31 0.66
CA LYS A 320 22.41 7.27 0.38
C LYS A 320 21.89 8.50 -0.35
N GLN A 321 21.10 8.32 -1.39
CA GLN A 321 20.60 9.43 -2.21
C GLN A 321 19.54 10.25 -1.46
N ILE A 322 18.61 9.61 -0.76
CA ILE A 322 17.61 10.30 0.07
C ILE A 322 18.31 11.13 1.17
N MET A 323 19.29 10.56 1.87
CA MET A 323 19.99 11.27 2.95
C MET A 323 20.94 12.35 2.44
N ALA A 324 21.39 12.28 1.19
CA ALA A 324 22.19 13.32 0.54
C ALA A 324 21.35 14.51 0.07
N ASN A 325 20.04 14.31 -0.20
CA ASN A 325 19.13 15.38 -0.58
C ASN A 325 18.58 16.07 0.67
N PRO A 326 18.82 17.39 0.88
CA PRO A 326 18.42 18.08 2.10
C PRO A 326 16.91 18.08 2.34
N LEU A 327 16.07 18.19 1.29
CA LEU A 327 14.61 18.16 1.38
C LEU A 327 14.14 16.77 1.85
N TYR A 328 14.55 15.71 1.17
CA TYR A 328 14.13 14.35 1.51
C TYR A 328 14.65 13.90 2.88
N LYS A 329 15.82 14.34 3.27
CA LYS A 329 16.36 14.09 4.62
C LYS A 329 15.49 14.73 5.72
N ARG A 330 14.98 15.95 5.49
CA ARG A 330 14.05 16.61 6.43
C ARG A 330 12.70 15.94 6.45
N MET A 331 12.15 15.54 5.28
CA MET A 331 10.92 14.74 5.17
C MET A 331 11.07 13.41 5.94
N TYR A 332 12.16 12.68 5.74
CA TYR A 332 12.46 11.46 6.47
C TYR A 332 12.44 11.65 7.98
N MET A 333 13.09 12.69 8.49
CA MET A 333 13.09 12.96 9.93
C MET A 333 11.72 13.43 10.44
N ALA A 334 10.91 14.07 9.61
CA ALA A 334 9.52 14.38 9.94
C ALA A 334 8.70 13.07 10.11
N HIS A 335 8.81 12.13 9.18
CA HIS A 335 8.16 10.82 9.28
C HIS A 335 8.64 10.00 10.48
N VAL A 336 9.95 9.97 10.76
CA VAL A 336 10.48 9.35 11.97
C VAL A 336 9.89 9.97 13.24
N ARG A 337 9.78 11.31 13.31
CA ARG A 337 9.15 11.98 14.47
C ARG A 337 7.69 11.60 14.63
N THR A 338 6.93 11.64 13.54
CA THR A 338 5.51 11.27 13.54
C THR A 338 5.33 9.86 14.08
N MET A 339 6.04 8.87 13.52
CA MET A 339 5.93 7.48 13.94
C MET A 339 6.34 7.27 15.40
N VAL A 340 7.44 7.87 15.85
CA VAL A 340 7.90 7.76 17.23
C VAL A 340 6.89 8.38 18.20
N GLN A 341 6.36 9.56 17.90
CA GLN A 341 5.41 10.25 18.76
C GLN A 341 4.06 9.54 18.83
N GLU A 342 3.51 9.15 17.69
CA GLU A 342 2.17 8.57 17.62
C GLU A 342 2.10 7.12 18.11
N MET A 343 3.13 6.33 17.84
CA MET A 343 3.10 4.90 18.15
C MET A 343 3.86 4.54 19.43
N PHE A 344 5.08 5.05 19.58
CA PHE A 344 5.98 4.54 20.62
C PHE A 344 6.01 5.41 21.86
N ALA A 345 6.13 6.73 21.75
CA ALA A 345 6.08 7.62 22.90
C ALA A 345 4.68 7.72 23.51
N SER A 346 3.63 7.56 22.72
CA SER A 346 2.23 7.49 23.19
C SER A 346 1.88 6.17 23.88
N GLY A 347 2.61 5.07 23.58
CA GLY A 347 2.28 3.72 24.03
C GLY A 347 1.17 3.03 23.23
N GLN A 348 0.75 3.60 22.09
CA GLN A 348 -0.33 3.02 21.26
C GLN A 348 0.00 1.59 20.79
N TYR A 349 1.25 1.35 20.35
CA TYR A 349 1.71 0.02 19.96
C TYR A 349 1.58 -1.03 21.07
N GLU A 350 1.80 -0.63 22.32
CA GLU A 350 1.70 -1.54 23.47
C GLU A 350 0.27 -1.99 23.69
N THR A 351 -0.69 -1.06 23.56
CA THR A 351 -2.13 -1.38 23.64
C THR A 351 -2.52 -2.42 22.58
N TRP A 352 -2.04 -2.24 21.34
CA TRP A 352 -2.28 -3.21 20.28
C TRP A 352 -1.60 -4.55 20.54
N ALA A 353 -0.34 -4.53 20.97
CA ALA A 353 0.40 -5.74 21.31
C ALA A 353 -0.30 -6.57 22.39
N GLN A 354 -0.78 -5.93 23.45
CA GLN A 354 -1.53 -6.59 24.54
C GLN A 354 -2.85 -7.19 24.04
N SER A 355 -3.57 -6.47 23.17
CA SER A 355 -4.80 -6.96 22.55
C SER A 355 -4.56 -8.20 21.69
N LEU A 356 -3.53 -8.19 20.85
CA LEU A 356 -3.13 -9.32 20.01
C LEU A 356 -2.73 -10.53 20.88
N MET A 357 -1.93 -10.32 21.91
CA MET A 357 -1.53 -11.40 22.82
C MET A 357 -2.73 -12.00 23.55
N THR A 358 -3.66 -11.18 24.02
CA THR A 358 -4.89 -11.62 24.70
C THR A 358 -5.77 -12.44 23.77
N LEU A 359 -5.95 -11.99 22.52
CA LEU A 359 -6.73 -12.69 21.52
C LEU A 359 -6.17 -14.09 21.24
N ALA A 360 -4.85 -14.20 21.07
CA ALA A 360 -4.19 -15.44 20.66
C ALA A 360 -3.87 -16.39 21.82
N ASP A 361 -3.96 -15.95 23.06
CA ASP A 361 -3.46 -16.61 24.28
C ASP A 361 -3.81 -18.10 24.36
N SER A 362 -5.09 -18.43 24.38
CA SER A 362 -5.55 -19.83 24.50
C SER A 362 -5.14 -20.69 23.30
N SER A 363 -5.13 -20.12 22.11
CA SER A 363 -4.73 -20.81 20.88
C SER A 363 -3.23 -21.11 20.86
N ILE A 364 -2.40 -20.17 21.34
CA ILE A 364 -0.95 -20.34 21.46
C ILE A 364 -0.62 -21.32 22.59
N GLN A 365 -1.32 -21.26 23.73
CA GLN A 365 -1.14 -22.23 24.78
C GLN A 365 -1.36 -23.66 24.28
N ALA A 366 -2.41 -23.86 23.49
CA ALA A 366 -2.77 -25.15 22.91
C ALA A 366 -1.91 -25.56 21.68
N ASP A 367 -1.09 -24.67 21.10
CA ASP A 367 -0.25 -24.96 19.93
C ASP A 367 0.82 -26.02 20.28
N PRO A 368 0.76 -27.24 19.72
CA PRO A 368 1.69 -28.32 20.08
C PRO A 368 3.07 -28.16 19.46
N TYR A 369 3.19 -27.33 18.40
CA TYR A 369 4.39 -27.20 17.58
C TYR A 369 5.00 -25.79 17.58
N LYS A 370 4.63 -24.97 18.58
CA LYS A 370 5.22 -23.63 18.74
C LYS A 370 6.73 -23.70 18.97
N PHE A 371 7.50 -22.83 18.36
CA PHE A 371 8.96 -22.79 18.44
C PHE A 371 9.48 -22.31 19.80
N TYR A 372 8.65 -21.59 20.53
CA TYR A 372 8.96 -21.03 21.84
C TYR A 372 7.96 -21.52 22.88
N THR A 373 8.40 -21.63 24.12
CA THR A 373 7.51 -22.04 25.21
C THR A 373 6.40 -21.02 25.45
N TYR A 374 5.29 -21.45 26.01
CA TYR A 374 4.20 -20.55 26.38
C TYR A 374 4.65 -19.46 27.37
N SER A 375 5.59 -19.78 28.30
CA SER A 375 6.21 -18.78 29.17
C SER A 375 7.03 -17.73 28.39
N GLN A 376 7.72 -18.14 27.32
CA GLN A 376 8.45 -17.20 26.45
C GLN A 376 7.49 -16.31 25.67
N PHE A 377 6.33 -16.82 25.24
CA PHE A 377 5.28 -16.02 24.65
C PHE A 377 4.77 -14.96 25.64
N LEU A 378 4.37 -15.34 26.84
CA LEU A 378 3.86 -14.41 27.86
C LEU A 378 4.86 -13.29 28.19
N ASN A 379 6.16 -13.59 28.16
CA ASN A 379 7.23 -12.63 28.46
C ASN A 379 7.79 -11.94 27.21
N GLY A 380 7.43 -12.37 26.01
CA GLY A 380 8.02 -11.92 24.73
C GLY A 380 7.80 -10.43 24.43
N LEU A 381 6.86 -9.79 25.10
CA LEU A 381 6.65 -8.35 25.00
C LEU A 381 7.70 -7.58 25.81
N THR A 382 8.05 -8.01 27.00
CA THR A 382 8.85 -7.25 27.97
C THR A 382 10.27 -7.76 28.16
N THR A 383 10.53 -9.05 27.89
CA THR A 383 11.80 -9.71 28.22
C THR A 383 12.47 -10.26 26.97
N ALA A 384 13.77 -10.06 26.86
CA ALA A 384 14.57 -10.68 25.81
C ALA A 384 14.61 -12.20 25.96
N VAL A 385 14.44 -12.93 24.85
CA VAL A 385 14.55 -14.37 24.81
C VAL A 385 15.91 -14.75 24.22
N THR A 386 16.73 -15.42 25.02
CA THR A 386 18.05 -15.92 24.64
C THR A 386 18.02 -17.43 24.50
N GLY A 387 18.45 -17.95 23.35
CA GLY A 387 18.53 -19.39 23.08
C GLY A 387 17.15 -20.04 22.91
N GLY A 388 17.14 -21.29 22.42
CA GLY A 388 15.94 -22.15 22.39
C GLY A 388 15.03 -21.97 21.18
N GLY A 389 15.26 -21.01 20.30
CA GLY A 389 14.51 -20.88 19.05
C GLY A 389 15.23 -21.48 17.84
N PRO A 390 14.52 -21.66 16.71
CA PRO A 390 15.11 -22.21 15.50
C PRO A 390 16.21 -21.30 14.94
N GLY A 391 17.31 -21.91 14.46
CA GLY A 391 18.45 -21.21 13.85
C GLY A 391 19.51 -20.68 14.83
N GLY A 392 19.49 -21.08 16.10
CA GLY A 392 20.59 -20.95 17.09
C GLY A 392 21.10 -19.53 17.38
N GLY A 393 21.20 -19.17 18.66
CA GLY A 393 22.27 -18.31 19.16
C GLY A 393 22.16 -16.79 19.03
N GLY A 394 21.01 -16.18 19.04
CA GLY A 394 20.85 -14.74 19.21
C GLY A 394 19.92 -14.40 20.38
N SER A 395 20.01 -13.20 20.95
CA SER A 395 19.01 -12.67 21.85
C SER A 395 17.98 -11.89 21.06
N ILE A 396 16.72 -12.30 21.15
CA ILE A 396 15.60 -11.59 20.54
C ILE A 396 15.02 -10.65 21.61
N PRO A 397 15.06 -9.34 21.44
CA PRO A 397 14.60 -8.41 22.47
C PRO A 397 13.08 -8.50 22.67
N GLY A 398 12.61 -8.21 23.88
CA GLY A 398 11.20 -7.96 24.12
C GLY A 398 10.77 -6.69 23.37
N ILE A 399 9.60 -6.73 22.73
CA ILE A 399 9.11 -5.63 21.90
C ILE A 399 9.05 -4.33 22.69
N LYS A 400 8.37 -4.35 23.86
CA LYS A 400 8.23 -3.17 24.73
C LYS A 400 9.58 -2.67 25.23
N ALA A 401 10.42 -3.57 25.72
CA ALA A 401 11.75 -3.19 26.24
C ALA A 401 12.60 -2.49 25.17
N LEU A 402 12.53 -2.97 23.94
CA LEU A 402 13.25 -2.33 22.82
C LEU A 402 12.62 -0.98 22.46
N MET A 403 11.30 -0.89 22.32
CA MET A 403 10.64 0.33 21.84
C MET A 403 10.67 1.45 22.88
N ASP A 404 10.54 1.14 24.16
CA ASP A 404 10.74 2.13 25.24
C ASP A 404 12.17 2.69 25.20
N ALA A 405 13.18 1.81 25.03
CA ALA A 405 14.57 2.23 24.90
C ALA A 405 14.82 3.01 23.61
N ARG A 406 14.12 2.69 22.51
CA ARG A 406 14.15 3.44 21.24
C ARG A 406 13.55 4.84 21.39
N ALA A 407 12.37 4.96 22.03
CA ALA A 407 11.74 6.24 22.32
C ALA A 407 12.67 7.13 23.20
N GLN A 408 13.29 6.52 24.21
CA GLN A 408 14.29 7.21 25.05
C GLN A 408 15.52 7.64 24.24
N PHE A 409 16.03 6.81 23.34
CA PHE A 409 17.13 7.18 22.45
C PHE A 409 16.78 8.39 21.58
N PHE A 410 15.60 8.40 20.96
CA PHE A 410 15.14 9.52 20.16
C PHE A 410 14.95 10.79 20.99
N SER A 411 14.46 10.69 22.23
CA SER A 411 14.28 11.86 23.12
C SER A 411 15.59 12.58 23.48
N THR A 412 16.74 11.96 23.19
CA THR A 412 18.08 12.55 23.41
C THR A 412 18.88 12.70 22.10
N ASN A 413 18.34 12.24 20.96
CA ASN A 413 19.02 12.31 19.68
C ASN A 413 19.00 13.72 19.10
N ALA A 414 20.18 14.27 18.80
CA ALA A 414 20.32 15.64 18.34
C ALA A 414 19.53 15.97 17.06
N ALA A 415 19.49 15.04 16.09
CA ALA A 415 18.75 15.25 14.84
C ALA A 415 17.23 15.18 15.03
N TYR A 416 16.77 14.33 15.94
CA TYR A 416 15.35 14.24 16.29
C TYR A 416 14.85 15.49 17.02
N LEU A 417 15.67 16.08 17.87
CA LEU A 417 15.36 17.25 18.69
C LEU A 417 15.45 18.59 17.94
N LEU A 418 15.90 18.59 16.68
CA LEU A 418 15.90 19.81 15.87
C LEU A 418 14.48 20.38 15.78
N GLN A 419 14.34 21.66 16.07
CA GLN A 419 13.05 22.32 16.09
C GLN A 419 12.46 22.40 14.68
N ALA A 420 11.32 21.74 14.49
CA ALA A 420 10.53 21.86 13.28
C ALA A 420 9.75 23.18 13.25
N PRO A 421 9.34 23.66 12.07
CA PRO A 421 8.33 24.71 11.98
C PRO A 421 7.00 24.26 12.56
N SER A 422 6.07 25.20 12.73
CA SER A 422 4.67 24.88 13.03
C SER A 422 3.77 25.34 11.87
N ILE A 423 2.69 24.57 11.64
CA ILE A 423 1.59 24.92 10.73
C ILE A 423 0.40 25.17 11.64
N ASN A 424 -0.02 26.44 11.77
CA ASN A 424 -0.99 26.88 12.78
C ASN A 424 -2.41 26.98 12.24
N ALA A 425 -2.56 27.33 10.95
CA ALA A 425 -3.83 27.39 10.27
C ALA A 425 -3.63 27.15 8.77
N TYR A 426 -4.64 26.67 8.11
CA TYR A 426 -4.69 26.50 6.66
C TYR A 426 -6.12 26.56 6.18
N GLY A 427 -6.32 26.92 4.90
CA GLY A 427 -7.65 26.99 4.31
C GLY A 427 -7.65 27.37 2.85
N ALA A 428 -8.80 27.20 2.23
CA ALA A 428 -9.07 27.58 0.84
C ALA A 428 -9.80 28.91 0.79
N SER A 429 -9.57 29.70 -0.27
CA SER A 429 -10.23 30.97 -0.51
C SER A 429 -11.73 30.84 -0.75
N SER A 430 -12.21 29.66 -1.14
CA SER A 430 -13.64 29.37 -1.36
C SER A 430 -13.93 27.89 -1.08
N THR A 431 -15.14 27.59 -0.64
CA THR A 431 -15.68 26.22 -0.47
C THR A 431 -17.19 26.26 -0.69
N PRO A 432 -17.78 25.29 -1.43
CA PRO A 432 -17.12 24.25 -2.20
C PRO A 432 -16.32 24.82 -3.36
N LEU A 433 -15.36 24.03 -3.87
CA LEU A 433 -14.60 24.39 -5.08
C LEU A 433 -15.44 24.17 -6.33
N ILE A 434 -15.11 24.86 -7.41
CA ILE A 434 -15.78 24.70 -8.70
C ILE A 434 -14.80 24.08 -9.69
N TYR A 435 -15.16 22.96 -10.30
CA TYR A 435 -14.37 22.31 -11.36
C TYR A 435 -14.07 23.31 -12.51
N GLY A 436 -12.86 23.27 -13.02
CA GLY A 436 -12.37 24.17 -14.07
C GLY A 436 -11.98 25.56 -13.58
N SER A 437 -12.13 25.86 -12.28
CA SER A 437 -11.67 27.11 -11.66
C SER A 437 -10.26 26.98 -11.08
N THR A 438 -9.82 28.02 -10.39
CA THR A 438 -8.63 27.98 -9.53
C THR A 438 -9.02 28.21 -8.08
N VAL A 439 -8.22 27.68 -7.16
CA VAL A 439 -8.34 27.91 -5.72
C VAL A 439 -7.03 28.46 -5.18
N ASN A 440 -7.12 29.42 -4.28
CA ASN A 440 -5.99 29.83 -3.46
C ASN A 440 -6.02 29.05 -2.13
N ILE A 441 -4.91 28.41 -1.79
CA ILE A 441 -4.70 27.75 -0.50
C ILE A 441 -3.73 28.60 0.29
N ASN A 442 -4.13 28.97 1.51
CA ASN A 442 -3.30 29.72 2.45
C ASN A 442 -2.99 28.91 3.69
N THR A 443 -1.83 29.17 4.28
CA THR A 443 -1.43 28.61 5.56
C THR A 443 -0.63 29.63 6.38
N THR A 444 -0.82 29.61 7.71
CA THR A 444 -0.01 30.39 8.64
C THR A 444 1.00 29.47 9.30
N CYS A 445 2.27 29.81 9.19
CA CYS A 445 3.36 29.03 9.75
C CYS A 445 4.15 29.84 10.80
N ALA A 446 5.08 29.19 11.49
CA ALA A 446 6.09 29.83 12.30
C ALA A 446 7.39 29.00 12.32
N ASN A 447 8.54 29.68 12.38
CA ASN A 447 9.87 29.08 12.34
C ASN A 447 10.17 28.32 11.05
N GLU A 448 9.56 28.70 9.97
CA GLU A 448 9.74 28.14 8.61
C GLU A 448 10.68 29.02 7.77
N THR A 449 11.20 28.43 6.69
CA THR A 449 11.91 29.13 5.62
C THR A 449 11.29 28.88 4.27
N THR A 450 10.60 27.73 4.12
CA THR A 450 9.95 27.33 2.87
C THR A 450 8.70 26.53 3.20
N VAL A 451 7.65 26.76 2.44
CA VAL A 451 6.36 26.04 2.57
C VAL A 451 5.95 25.52 1.20
N TYR A 452 5.41 24.33 1.18
CA TYR A 452 4.92 23.67 -0.03
C TYR A 452 3.48 23.19 0.16
N LEU A 453 2.71 23.26 -0.91
CA LEU A 453 1.44 22.59 -1.08
C LEU A 453 1.65 21.36 -1.95
N GLY A 454 1.27 20.17 -1.46
CA GLY A 454 1.02 19.00 -2.29
C GLY A 454 -0.46 18.91 -2.59
N TYR A 455 -0.86 18.77 -3.85
CA TYR A 455 -2.27 18.67 -4.22
C TYR A 455 -2.49 17.69 -5.38
N ARG A 456 -3.71 17.14 -5.47
CA ARG A 456 -4.15 16.28 -6.57
C ARG A 456 -5.67 16.36 -6.74
N GLY A 457 -6.14 16.03 -7.94
CA GLY A 457 -7.56 16.10 -8.31
C GLY A 457 -8.38 14.85 -8.00
N ASN A 458 -7.73 13.73 -7.71
CA ASN A 458 -8.37 12.51 -7.23
C ASN A 458 -7.34 11.59 -6.56
N HIS A 459 -7.83 10.56 -5.88
CA HIS A 459 -7.01 9.65 -5.07
C HIS A 459 -6.00 8.79 -5.87
N GLN A 460 -6.27 8.53 -7.14
CA GLN A 460 -5.41 7.72 -8.01
C GLN A 460 -4.19 8.49 -8.53
N LEU A 461 -4.25 9.82 -8.52
CA LEU A 461 -3.18 10.67 -9.02
C LEU A 461 -2.09 10.88 -7.97
N LYS A 462 -0.85 11.06 -8.43
CA LYS A 462 0.24 11.53 -7.58
C LYS A 462 0.00 12.96 -7.13
N PHE A 463 0.54 13.33 -5.98
CA PHE A 463 0.55 14.72 -5.56
C PHE A 463 1.50 15.57 -6.39
N ASN A 464 1.03 16.75 -6.80
CA ASN A 464 1.84 17.80 -7.40
C ASN A 464 2.30 18.73 -6.29
N ARG A 465 3.63 18.80 -6.04
CA ARG A 465 4.20 19.65 -4.99
C ARG A 465 4.63 21.00 -5.57
N VAL A 466 4.04 22.08 -5.08
CA VAL A 466 4.32 23.47 -5.49
C VAL A 466 4.72 24.31 -4.29
N GLN A 467 5.61 25.26 -4.50
CA GLN A 467 6.01 26.20 -3.44
C GLN A 467 4.89 27.18 -3.14
N MET A 468 4.68 27.49 -1.87
CA MET A 468 3.84 28.59 -1.39
C MET A 468 4.71 29.79 -1.05
N TYR A 469 4.16 30.99 -1.17
CA TYR A 469 4.92 32.25 -1.01
C TYR A 469 4.29 33.13 0.05
N ASP A 470 5.14 33.94 0.74
CA ASP A 470 4.80 34.99 1.69
C ASP A 470 5.40 36.31 1.15
N ASP A 471 4.86 36.80 0.02
CA ASP A 471 5.41 37.94 -0.71
C ASP A 471 4.38 39.08 -0.97
N GLY A 472 3.15 38.89 -0.49
CA GLY A 472 2.05 39.86 -0.67
C GLY A 472 1.44 39.82 -2.08
N ALA A 473 1.81 38.85 -2.94
CA ALA A 473 1.35 38.74 -4.33
C ALA A 473 0.51 37.49 -4.62
N HIS A 474 0.55 36.48 -3.73
CA HIS A 474 -0.10 35.18 -3.91
C HIS A 474 -1.37 35.02 -3.07
N ASN A 475 -2.09 36.13 -2.80
CA ASN A 475 -3.23 36.20 -1.88
C ASN A 475 -2.88 35.71 -0.47
N ASP A 476 -1.68 35.99 -0.03
CA ASP A 476 -1.03 35.55 1.19
C ASP A 476 -1.02 36.65 2.30
N GLY A 477 -1.62 37.78 2.05
CA GLY A 477 -1.62 38.89 3.01
C GLY A 477 -0.56 39.94 2.69
N ALA A 478 0.22 40.33 3.68
CA ALA A 478 1.36 41.25 3.51
C ALA A 478 2.68 40.48 3.49
N ALA A 479 3.60 40.90 2.66
CA ALA A 479 4.93 40.25 2.60
C ALA A 479 5.60 40.19 3.99
N GLY A 480 5.99 38.98 4.41
CA GLY A 480 6.68 38.70 5.68
C GLY A 480 5.76 38.62 6.89
N ASP A 481 4.47 38.37 6.71
CA ASP A 481 3.51 38.19 7.82
C ASP A 481 3.32 36.72 8.24
N HIS A 482 4.11 35.79 7.66
CA HIS A 482 4.08 34.35 7.89
C HIS A 482 2.77 33.66 7.41
N ILE A 483 2.01 34.33 6.55
CA ILE A 483 0.92 33.72 5.80
C ILE A 483 1.45 33.38 4.41
N TYR A 484 1.41 32.11 4.06
CA TYR A 484 1.85 31.59 2.77
C TYR A 484 0.66 31.28 1.88
N GLY A 485 0.73 31.63 0.60
CA GLY A 485 -0.33 31.40 -0.37
C GLY A 485 0.17 30.81 -1.66
N VAL A 486 -0.71 30.07 -2.35
CA VAL A 486 -0.51 29.63 -3.73
C VAL A 486 -1.87 29.40 -4.40
N THR A 487 -1.97 29.75 -5.67
CA THR A 487 -3.17 29.49 -6.48
C THR A 487 -2.89 28.31 -7.41
N VAL A 488 -3.77 27.31 -7.38
CA VAL A 488 -3.67 26.07 -8.15
C VAL A 488 -4.98 25.77 -8.88
N PRO A 489 -4.97 24.99 -9.98
CA PRO A 489 -6.18 24.60 -10.68
C PRO A 489 -7.01 23.59 -9.87
N VAL A 490 -8.33 23.61 -10.13
CA VAL A 490 -9.30 22.62 -9.65
C VAL A 490 -9.74 21.80 -10.87
N ASP A 491 -9.02 20.74 -11.15
CA ASP A 491 -9.12 19.95 -12.39
C ASP A 491 -9.50 18.48 -12.14
N GLY A 492 -10.00 18.15 -10.95
CA GLY A 492 -10.37 16.79 -10.56
C GLY A 492 -11.74 16.69 -9.89
N LEU A 493 -12.16 15.43 -9.66
CA LEU A 493 -13.44 15.12 -9.00
C LEU A 493 -13.45 15.46 -7.51
N THR A 494 -12.26 15.49 -6.90
CA THR A 494 -12.00 15.92 -5.53
C THR A 494 -10.84 16.91 -5.55
N PHE A 495 -10.54 17.51 -4.44
CA PHE A 495 -9.31 18.27 -4.24
C PHE A 495 -8.68 17.79 -2.94
N GLU A 496 -7.65 16.98 -3.07
CA GLU A 496 -6.90 16.42 -1.97
C GLU A 496 -5.57 17.16 -1.84
N TYR A 497 -5.19 17.54 -0.61
CA TYR A 497 -3.97 18.30 -0.40
C TYR A 497 -3.34 18.06 0.96
N TYR A 498 -2.05 18.35 1.04
CA TYR A 498 -1.29 18.49 2.28
C TYR A 498 -0.40 19.72 2.23
N ILE A 499 0.05 20.16 3.40
CA ILE A 499 1.02 21.24 3.54
C ILE A 499 2.31 20.64 4.13
N TYR A 500 3.45 21.02 3.56
CA TYR A 500 4.77 20.72 4.10
C TYR A 500 5.51 22.01 4.35
N ALA A 501 5.89 22.26 5.61
CA ALA A 501 6.72 23.40 5.99
C ALA A 501 8.09 22.91 6.47
N GLU A 502 9.15 23.64 6.11
CA GLU A 502 10.49 23.33 6.53
C GLU A 502 11.30 24.56 6.90
N ASN A 503 12.30 24.36 7.75
CA ASN A 503 13.39 25.29 7.97
C ASN A 503 14.75 24.63 7.61
N ALA A 504 15.85 25.28 7.87
CA ALA A 504 17.18 24.75 7.56
C ALA A 504 17.45 23.36 8.18
N ASN A 505 16.78 23.04 9.30
CA ASN A 505 17.08 21.90 10.15
C ASN A 505 16.04 20.79 10.09
N ALA A 506 14.77 21.10 9.92
CA ALA A 506 13.67 20.16 10.10
C ALA A 506 12.46 20.52 9.23
N GLY A 507 11.61 19.52 8.98
CA GLY A 507 10.33 19.63 8.29
C GLY A 507 9.16 19.16 9.14
N LEU A 508 7.95 19.54 8.74
CA LEU A 508 6.67 19.12 9.32
C LEU A 508 5.62 19.02 8.23
N PHE A 509 4.77 17.99 8.30
CA PHE A 509 3.61 17.81 7.44
C PHE A 509 2.29 18.14 8.17
N SER A 510 1.30 18.57 7.40
CA SER A 510 -0.10 18.65 7.82
C SER A 510 -0.99 18.10 6.70
N PRO A 511 -1.69 16.97 6.92
CA PRO A 511 -1.64 16.11 8.12
C PRO A 511 -0.26 15.45 8.29
N ALA A 512 0.02 14.98 9.50
CA ALA A 512 1.36 14.49 9.86
C ALA A 512 1.77 13.23 9.08
N ARG A 513 0.80 12.45 8.59
CA ARG A 513 0.99 11.20 7.84
C ARG A 513 0.86 11.39 6.32
N ALA A 514 1.05 12.63 5.81
CA ALA A 514 1.06 12.85 4.37
C ALA A 514 2.19 12.02 3.70
N GLU A 515 2.01 11.52 2.51
CA GLU A 515 0.87 11.64 1.57
C GLU A 515 -0.20 10.54 1.76
N HIS A 516 -0.06 9.68 2.77
CA HIS A 516 -1.03 8.64 3.11
C HIS A 516 -2.34 9.24 3.65
N GLU A 517 -2.23 10.26 4.52
CA GLU A 517 -3.35 11.13 4.92
C GLU A 517 -3.25 12.48 4.22
N PHE A 518 -4.39 13.07 3.94
CA PHE A 518 -4.50 14.37 3.27
C PHE A 518 -5.80 15.08 3.68
N HIS A 519 -5.83 16.40 3.47
CA HIS A 519 -7.04 17.19 3.60
C HIS A 519 -7.85 17.10 2.31
N THR A 520 -9.18 17.09 2.40
CA THR A 520 -10.07 16.99 1.25
C THR A 520 -11.03 18.16 1.19
N LEU A 521 -11.19 18.76 0.02
CA LEU A 521 -12.21 19.74 -0.28
C LEU A 521 -13.16 19.19 -1.35
N ALA A 522 -14.45 19.42 -1.15
CA ALA A 522 -15.45 19.01 -2.12
C ALA A 522 -15.37 19.90 -3.38
N VAL A 523 -15.46 19.27 -4.54
CA VAL A 523 -15.54 19.93 -5.84
C VAL A 523 -16.97 19.81 -6.35
N THR A 524 -17.52 20.93 -6.82
CA THR A 524 -18.83 20.99 -7.49
C THR A 524 -18.62 21.21 -8.98
N PHE A 525 -19.43 20.55 -9.76
CA PHE A 525 -19.41 20.68 -11.22
C PHE A 525 -20.52 21.64 -11.64
N PRO A 526 -20.25 22.59 -12.55
CA PRO A 526 -21.30 23.43 -13.10
C PRO A 526 -22.28 22.55 -13.89
N ALA A 527 -23.44 22.30 -13.34
CA ALA A 527 -24.48 21.57 -14.04
C ALA A 527 -25.05 22.40 -15.20
N PRO A 528 -25.17 21.85 -16.42
CA PRO A 528 -25.86 22.50 -17.50
C PRO A 528 -27.33 22.71 -17.13
N ALA A 529 -27.98 23.72 -17.74
CA ALA A 529 -29.40 23.92 -17.52
C ALA A 529 -30.21 22.68 -17.93
N VAL A 530 -31.30 22.40 -17.25
CA VAL A 530 -32.18 21.27 -17.59
C VAL A 530 -32.60 21.33 -19.06
N GLY A 531 -32.39 20.23 -19.79
CA GLY A 531 -32.66 20.14 -21.21
C GLY A 531 -31.49 20.57 -22.12
N SER A 532 -30.36 21.02 -21.56
CA SER A 532 -29.16 21.36 -22.35
C SER A 532 -28.39 20.14 -22.81
N LEU A 533 -28.39 19.09 -22.03
CA LEU A 533 -27.79 17.79 -22.31
C LEU A 533 -28.91 16.74 -22.25
N LEU A 534 -29.05 15.98 -23.31
CA LEU A 534 -30.09 14.94 -23.42
C LEU A 534 -29.47 13.65 -23.96
N ILE A 535 -30.03 12.51 -23.56
CA ILE A 535 -29.89 11.26 -24.31
C ILE A 535 -30.73 11.44 -25.57
N ASN A 536 -30.09 11.41 -26.73
CA ASN A 536 -30.73 11.62 -28.03
C ASN A 536 -31.23 10.30 -28.60
N GLU A 537 -30.39 9.29 -28.55
CA GLU A 537 -30.69 7.98 -29.11
C GLU A 537 -30.01 6.88 -28.30
N VAL A 538 -30.62 5.70 -28.25
CA VAL A 538 -30.09 4.50 -27.60
C VAL A 538 -30.32 3.33 -28.54
N LEU A 539 -29.27 2.56 -28.81
CA LEU A 539 -29.36 1.32 -29.56
C LEU A 539 -28.91 0.14 -28.67
N ALA A 540 -29.87 -0.59 -28.16
CA ALA A 540 -29.65 -1.83 -27.43
C ALA A 540 -29.94 -3.02 -28.37
N SER A 541 -28.92 -3.68 -28.83
CA SER A 541 -28.89 -4.71 -29.89
C SER A 541 -28.48 -4.11 -31.25
N ASN A 542 -27.26 -3.61 -31.29
CA ASN A 542 -26.62 -3.20 -32.54
C ASN A 542 -26.22 -4.47 -33.33
N ASP A 543 -26.81 -4.63 -34.51
CA ASP A 543 -26.52 -5.75 -35.42
C ASP A 543 -26.01 -5.15 -36.74
N SER A 544 -24.73 -4.84 -36.76
CA SER A 544 -23.97 -4.31 -37.91
C SER A 544 -24.42 -2.92 -38.47
N LEU A 545 -25.08 -2.08 -37.64
CA LEU A 545 -25.41 -0.71 -38.04
C LEU A 545 -24.23 0.25 -37.89
N LEU A 546 -23.52 0.17 -36.78
CA LEU A 546 -22.36 1.02 -36.46
C LEU A 546 -21.29 0.16 -35.79
N PHE A 547 -20.03 0.42 -36.13
CA PHE A 547 -18.88 -0.29 -35.57
C PHE A 547 -18.00 0.69 -34.80
N ASP A 548 -17.42 0.20 -33.71
CA ASP A 548 -16.43 0.91 -32.94
C ASP A 548 -15.05 0.98 -33.69
N LEU A 549 -14.01 1.52 -33.02
CA LEU A 549 -12.66 1.61 -33.59
C LEU A 549 -11.96 0.25 -33.73
N ASN A 550 -12.43 -0.77 -33.01
CA ASN A 550 -11.93 -2.15 -33.08
C ASN A 550 -12.66 -2.99 -34.13
N GLY A 551 -13.74 -2.46 -34.70
CA GLY A 551 -14.57 -3.12 -35.71
C GLY A 551 -15.67 -4.01 -35.13
N GLU A 552 -16.08 -3.76 -33.89
CA GLU A 552 -17.13 -4.48 -33.17
C GLU A 552 -18.47 -3.73 -33.24
N ASP A 553 -19.59 -4.42 -33.38
CA ASP A 553 -20.94 -3.90 -33.49
C ASP A 553 -21.67 -3.93 -32.13
N GLU A 554 -21.15 -3.15 -31.20
CA GLU A 554 -21.63 -3.08 -29.83
C GLU A 554 -22.78 -2.08 -29.64
N ASP A 555 -23.50 -2.20 -28.53
CA ASP A 555 -24.57 -1.28 -28.15
C ASP A 555 -24.06 0.12 -27.82
N TRP A 556 -24.87 1.15 -28.03
CA TRP A 556 -24.43 2.52 -27.81
C TRP A 556 -25.52 3.47 -27.34
N ILE A 557 -25.08 4.59 -26.74
CA ILE A 557 -25.90 5.71 -26.31
C ILE A 557 -25.35 6.97 -26.98
N GLU A 558 -26.23 7.74 -27.65
CA GLU A 558 -25.90 9.04 -28.20
C GLU A 558 -26.43 10.17 -27.28
N LEU A 559 -25.54 11.08 -26.94
CA LEU A 559 -25.86 12.30 -26.20
C LEU A 559 -25.89 13.50 -27.15
N VAL A 560 -26.79 14.46 -26.91
CA VAL A 560 -26.86 15.71 -27.64
C VAL A 560 -26.75 16.93 -26.72
N ASN A 561 -25.90 17.87 -27.12
CA ASN A 561 -25.86 19.21 -26.55
C ASN A 561 -26.80 20.14 -27.34
N THR A 562 -27.87 20.57 -26.72
CA THR A 562 -28.87 21.43 -27.35
C THR A 562 -28.53 22.92 -27.26
N THR A 563 -27.39 23.28 -26.69
CA THR A 563 -26.94 24.66 -26.50
C THR A 563 -25.98 25.13 -27.59
N ASN A 564 -25.77 26.43 -27.66
CA ASN A 564 -24.82 27.07 -28.58
C ASN A 564 -23.38 27.19 -28.01
N THR A 565 -23.11 26.55 -26.86
CA THR A 565 -21.78 26.49 -26.23
C THR A 565 -21.40 25.01 -25.95
N PRO A 566 -20.13 24.65 -25.96
CA PRO A 566 -19.72 23.31 -25.57
C PRO A 566 -20.14 23.00 -24.13
N ILE A 567 -20.49 21.73 -23.86
CA ILE A 567 -20.75 21.21 -22.51
C ILE A 567 -19.59 20.27 -22.14
N ASP A 568 -18.91 20.56 -21.05
CA ASP A 568 -17.94 19.67 -20.43
C ASP A 568 -18.68 18.59 -19.62
N LEU A 569 -18.32 17.33 -19.83
CA LEU A 569 -18.94 16.18 -19.15
C LEU A 569 -18.14 15.68 -17.94
N ALA A 570 -17.10 16.36 -17.52
CA ALA A 570 -16.40 16.03 -16.29
C ALA A 570 -17.36 16.01 -15.09
N GLY A 571 -17.34 14.93 -14.30
CA GLY A 571 -18.26 14.76 -13.17
C GLY A 571 -19.67 14.28 -13.54
N PHE A 572 -19.95 14.04 -14.82
CA PHE A 572 -21.17 13.35 -15.26
C PHE A 572 -20.96 11.84 -15.28
N TYR A 573 -22.05 11.12 -15.12
CA TYR A 573 -22.07 9.66 -15.11
C TYR A 573 -23.15 9.14 -16.03
N LEU A 574 -22.92 7.96 -16.60
CA LEU A 574 -23.94 7.13 -17.22
C LEU A 574 -24.14 5.86 -16.41
N SER A 575 -25.36 5.37 -16.39
CA SER A 575 -25.71 4.11 -15.72
C SER A 575 -26.97 3.51 -16.38
N ASP A 576 -27.01 2.21 -16.42
CA ASP A 576 -28.15 1.35 -16.74
C ASP A 576 -28.90 0.87 -15.48
N ASP A 577 -28.36 1.16 -14.27
CA ASP A 577 -28.93 0.75 -12.98
C ASP A 577 -29.40 1.96 -12.16
N PRO A 578 -30.71 2.11 -11.88
CA PRO A 578 -31.24 3.20 -11.08
C PRO A 578 -30.77 3.15 -9.60
N LEU A 579 -30.21 2.03 -9.14
CA LEU A 579 -29.64 1.91 -7.79
C LEU A 579 -28.15 2.27 -7.76
N ASN A 580 -27.48 2.38 -8.91
CA ASN A 580 -26.09 2.77 -9.05
C ASN A 580 -25.91 3.88 -10.10
N LEU A 581 -26.38 5.08 -9.81
CA LEU A 581 -26.37 6.22 -10.75
C LEU A 581 -24.96 6.71 -11.12
N MET A 582 -23.91 6.21 -10.48
CA MET A 582 -22.51 6.57 -10.73
C MET A 582 -21.72 5.38 -11.34
N ALA A 583 -22.37 4.53 -12.12
CA ALA A 583 -21.76 3.30 -12.65
C ALA A 583 -20.53 3.58 -13.53
N TRP A 584 -20.61 4.54 -14.44
CA TRP A 584 -19.52 4.93 -15.34
C TRP A 584 -19.35 6.44 -15.42
N ALA A 585 -18.15 6.92 -15.11
CA ALA A 585 -17.80 8.34 -15.17
C ALA A 585 -17.25 8.71 -16.56
N PHE A 586 -17.67 9.86 -17.10
CA PHE A 586 -17.02 10.40 -18.29
C PHE A 586 -15.56 10.73 -17.97
N PRO A 587 -14.60 10.31 -18.84
CA PRO A 587 -13.20 10.69 -18.70
C PRO A 587 -13.02 12.21 -18.67
N ALA A 588 -12.06 12.69 -17.87
CA ALA A 588 -11.75 14.12 -17.78
C ALA A 588 -11.39 14.69 -19.17
N GLY A 589 -11.93 15.88 -19.49
CA GLY A 589 -11.75 16.53 -20.80
C GLY A 589 -12.71 16.04 -21.88
N THR A 590 -13.64 15.13 -21.57
CA THR A 590 -14.74 14.79 -22.49
C THR A 590 -15.71 15.97 -22.60
N SER A 591 -16.00 16.42 -23.81
CA SER A 591 -16.95 17.52 -24.04
C SER A 591 -17.81 17.29 -25.28
N ILE A 592 -19.04 17.84 -25.28
CA ILE A 592 -19.91 17.83 -26.44
C ILE A 592 -19.91 19.25 -27.06
N PRO A 593 -19.52 19.41 -28.32
CA PRO A 593 -19.54 20.71 -29.00
C PRO A 593 -20.94 21.34 -28.99
N ALA A 594 -21.02 22.66 -29.21
CA ALA A 594 -22.31 23.38 -29.35
C ALA A 594 -23.14 22.72 -30.46
N ASN A 595 -24.41 22.36 -30.12
CA ASN A 595 -25.34 21.65 -31.00
C ASN A 595 -24.77 20.34 -31.56
N GLY A 596 -23.79 19.75 -30.87
CA GLY A 596 -23.10 18.53 -31.26
C GLY A 596 -23.65 17.29 -30.59
N TYR A 597 -23.13 16.15 -31.02
CA TYR A 597 -23.46 14.83 -30.52
C TYR A 597 -22.21 14.14 -29.98
N LEU A 598 -22.40 13.17 -29.10
CA LEU A 598 -21.36 12.32 -28.56
C LEU A 598 -21.89 10.90 -28.42
N LEU A 599 -21.17 9.95 -28.99
CA LEU A 599 -21.48 8.53 -28.88
C LEU A 599 -20.66 7.90 -27.76
N VAL A 600 -21.32 7.05 -26.98
CA VAL A 600 -20.72 6.20 -25.92
C VAL A 600 -21.12 4.75 -26.21
N TRP A 601 -20.15 3.87 -26.32
CA TRP A 601 -20.36 2.43 -26.43
C TRP A 601 -20.73 1.86 -25.05
N ALA A 602 -21.75 1.03 -25.00
CA ALA A 602 -22.23 0.39 -23.78
C ALA A 602 -21.99 -1.13 -23.88
N ASP A 603 -20.72 -1.53 -23.79
CA ASP A 603 -20.21 -2.85 -24.14
C ASP A 603 -19.45 -3.55 -23.01
N ASN A 604 -19.27 -2.86 -21.87
CA ASN A 604 -18.47 -3.33 -20.73
C ASN A 604 -16.97 -3.56 -21.09
N ASP A 605 -16.45 -2.91 -22.12
CA ASP A 605 -15.03 -3.00 -22.50
C ASP A 605 -14.32 -1.65 -22.40
N VAL A 606 -14.12 -1.20 -21.17
CA VAL A 606 -13.44 0.08 -20.84
C VAL A 606 -11.97 0.13 -21.25
N SER A 607 -11.40 -0.98 -21.71
CA SER A 607 -10.01 -1.06 -22.15
C SER A 607 -9.81 -0.59 -23.61
N GLN A 608 -10.88 -0.49 -24.38
CA GLN A 608 -10.85 -0.09 -25.78
C GLN A 608 -10.68 1.41 -25.97
N VAL A 609 -10.22 1.79 -27.17
CA VAL A 609 -10.00 3.19 -27.54
C VAL A 609 -11.32 3.86 -27.87
N GLY A 610 -11.72 4.86 -27.09
CA GLY A 610 -12.97 5.58 -27.27
C GLY A 610 -13.68 5.82 -25.92
N LEU A 611 -14.97 6.02 -25.99
CA LEU A 611 -15.83 6.11 -24.81
C LEU A 611 -16.61 4.80 -24.69
N HIS A 612 -16.13 3.91 -23.83
CA HIS A 612 -16.73 2.59 -23.56
C HIS A 612 -17.16 2.53 -22.12
N ALA A 613 -18.48 2.38 -21.88
CA ALA A 613 -19.05 2.27 -20.55
C ALA A 613 -18.83 0.87 -19.97
N ASN A 614 -18.77 0.79 -18.64
CA ASN A 614 -18.57 -0.46 -17.90
C ASN A 614 -19.86 -1.28 -17.69
N PHE A 615 -20.84 -1.08 -18.55
CA PHE A 615 -22.12 -1.83 -18.53
C PHE A 615 -22.56 -2.11 -19.96
N LYS A 616 -23.51 -3.05 -20.13
CA LYS A 616 -24.14 -3.40 -21.40
C LYS A 616 -25.61 -3.07 -21.36
N LEU A 617 -26.16 -2.68 -22.50
CA LEU A 617 -27.61 -2.49 -22.61
C LEU A 617 -28.31 -3.82 -22.86
N SER A 618 -29.55 -3.94 -22.42
CA SER A 618 -30.37 -5.12 -22.60
C SER A 618 -31.40 -4.87 -23.71
N ALA A 619 -31.46 -5.76 -24.69
CA ALA A 619 -32.43 -5.69 -25.78
C ALA A 619 -33.91 -5.75 -25.29
N GLY A 620 -34.13 -6.19 -24.05
CA GLY A 620 -35.46 -6.23 -23.42
C GLY A 620 -35.92 -4.89 -22.81
N GLY A 621 -35.09 -3.89 -22.84
CA GLY A 621 -35.26 -2.55 -22.24
C GLY A 621 -34.45 -2.37 -20.95
N GLU A 622 -34.03 -1.13 -20.72
CA GLU A 622 -33.31 -0.64 -19.53
C GLU A 622 -34.12 0.47 -18.84
N TYR A 623 -33.77 0.78 -17.60
CA TYR A 623 -34.40 1.83 -16.81
C TYR A 623 -33.66 3.16 -16.90
#